data_6e78e5ce7dc3cb37471654c7521ffa7a
#
_entry.id   6e78e5ce7dc3cb37471654c7521ffa7a
#
_cell.length_a   1.000
_cell.length_b   1.000
_cell.length_c   1.000
_cell.angle_alpha   90.00
_cell.angle_beta   90.00
_cell.angle_gamma   90.00
#
_symmetry.space_group_name_H-M   'P 1'
#
loop_
_entity.id
_entity.type
_entity.pdbx_description
1 polymer ?
#
loop_
_entity_poly.entity_id
_entity_poly.type
_entity_poly.pdbx_seq_one_letter_code
_entity_poly.pdbx_strand_id
1 'polypeptide(L)'
;MDVLEIKDLHARVEEKEILKGVNLTLKTGEIHAIMGPNGTGKSTLSSVIMGSPRYKVTKGEILFNGKSIMDLEVDERARLGIFLAYQNPIEVPGVTNSDFIRTALKSTTGENVSLFKFIKEFDKATSELKMPEDLAHRYLNEGFSGGEKKRNEILQMKMLKPKFGILDEIDSGLDVDALRIVGENVYAMKGENFGCLLITHYERLLDYIIPDFVHVMINGRIVKTGGRELIQKIDQYGYDWVKEELGIEIEKEETEKTHAVLGSCAHNPKSKNEWEISRYICFGSNRWLLYY
;
A
#
# COMPACT_ATOMS: atom_id res chain seq x y z
N MET A 1 10.16 20.61 3.38
CA MET A 1 10.14 19.58 2.33
C MET A 1 10.80 18.34 2.90
N ASP A 2 10.01 17.28 3.11
CA ASP A 2 10.53 16.00 3.60
C ASP A 2 11.00 15.14 2.41
N VAL A 3 11.95 14.24 2.65
CA VAL A 3 12.55 13.37 1.64
C VAL A 3 12.62 11.93 2.15
N LEU A 4 12.12 11.00 1.35
CA LEU A 4 12.28 9.57 1.55
C LEU A 4 13.18 9.02 0.44
N GLU A 5 14.36 8.53 0.81
CA GLU A 5 15.37 8.03 -0.14
C GLU A 5 15.55 6.52 0.04
N ILE A 6 15.61 5.83 -1.06
CA ILE A 6 15.89 4.39 -1.16
C ILE A 6 17.16 4.25 -1.97
N LYS A 7 18.20 3.64 -1.38
CA LYS A 7 19.53 3.53 -1.98
C LYS A 7 19.97 2.08 -2.08
N ASP A 8 20.15 1.61 -3.30
CA ASP A 8 20.65 0.28 -3.65
C ASP A 8 19.97 -0.83 -2.84
N LEU A 9 18.63 -0.75 -2.74
CA LEU A 9 17.83 -1.60 -1.87
C LEU A 9 17.66 -3.00 -2.45
N HIS A 10 18.14 -3.98 -1.71
CA HIS A 10 17.96 -5.41 -1.97
C HIS A 10 17.11 -6.04 -0.89
N ALA A 11 16.13 -6.82 -1.27
CA ALA A 11 15.29 -7.52 -0.31
C ALA A 11 14.88 -8.90 -0.82
N ARG A 12 14.72 -9.85 0.11
CA ARG A 12 14.31 -11.22 -0.17
C ARG A 12 13.12 -11.63 0.69
N VAL A 13 12.38 -12.59 0.18
CA VAL A 13 11.42 -13.40 0.93
C VAL A 13 11.94 -14.83 0.90
N GLU A 14 12.09 -15.43 2.08
CA GLU A 14 12.77 -16.72 2.21
C GLU A 14 14.15 -16.70 1.53
N GLU A 15 14.38 -17.56 0.53
CA GLU A 15 15.64 -17.61 -0.23
C GLU A 15 15.58 -16.85 -1.56
N LYS A 16 14.38 -16.35 -1.97
CA LYS A 16 14.21 -15.66 -3.26
C LYS A 16 14.45 -14.16 -3.10
N GLU A 17 15.45 -13.62 -3.80
CA GLU A 17 15.69 -12.18 -3.90
C GLU A 17 14.65 -11.56 -4.84
N ILE A 18 13.90 -10.57 -4.34
CA ILE A 18 12.85 -9.88 -5.08
C ILE A 18 13.30 -8.48 -5.51
N LEU A 19 13.86 -7.70 -4.59
CA LEU A 19 14.43 -6.38 -4.92
C LEU A 19 15.93 -6.54 -5.14
N LYS A 20 16.40 -6.02 -6.27
CA LYS A 20 17.76 -6.26 -6.77
C LYS A 20 18.52 -4.94 -7.00
N GLY A 21 18.52 -4.01 -6.03
CA GLY A 21 19.21 -2.72 -6.11
C GLY A 21 18.29 -1.59 -6.57
N VAL A 22 17.18 -1.39 -5.86
CA VAL A 22 16.22 -0.31 -6.14
C VAL A 22 16.77 1.01 -5.64
N ASN A 23 16.74 2.03 -6.51
CA ASN A 23 17.04 3.42 -6.16
C ASN A 23 15.82 4.27 -6.47
N LEU A 24 15.34 5.03 -5.47
CA LEU A 24 14.17 5.89 -5.60
C LEU A 24 14.26 7.03 -4.58
N THR A 25 13.96 8.24 -5.01
CA THR A 25 13.86 9.40 -4.10
C THR A 25 12.48 10.02 -4.27
N LEU A 26 11.75 10.12 -3.17
CA LEU A 26 10.44 10.73 -3.07
C LEU A 26 10.55 12.02 -2.25
N LYS A 27 9.87 13.07 -2.68
CA LYS A 27 9.80 14.33 -1.93
C LYS A 27 8.35 14.72 -1.69
N THR A 28 8.10 15.39 -0.57
CA THR A 28 6.77 16.00 -0.40
C THR A 28 6.55 17.06 -1.48
N GLY A 29 5.33 17.13 -2.02
CA GLY A 29 4.98 17.91 -3.19
C GLY A 29 4.99 17.12 -4.51
N GLU A 30 5.61 15.93 -4.54
CA GLU A 30 5.74 15.12 -5.74
C GLU A 30 4.84 13.89 -5.67
N ILE A 31 4.30 13.49 -6.82
CA ILE A 31 3.59 12.23 -7.03
C ILE A 31 4.41 11.37 -7.98
N HIS A 32 4.79 10.20 -7.52
CA HIS A 32 5.53 9.21 -8.28
C HIS A 32 4.63 8.01 -8.58
N ALA A 33 4.69 7.48 -9.80
CA ALA A 33 4.02 6.25 -10.18
C ALA A 33 5.05 5.15 -10.49
N ILE A 34 4.86 3.95 -9.94
CA ILE A 34 5.60 2.76 -10.32
C ILE A 34 4.70 1.86 -11.14
N MET A 35 5.14 1.56 -12.36
CA MET A 35 4.50 0.65 -13.29
C MET A 35 5.44 -0.51 -13.63
N GLY A 36 4.89 -1.66 -13.99
CA GLY A 36 5.68 -2.83 -14.36
C GLY A 36 4.83 -4.10 -14.37
N PRO A 37 5.27 -5.17 -15.01
CA PRO A 37 4.57 -6.45 -15.01
C PRO A 37 4.32 -6.99 -13.59
N ASN A 38 3.42 -7.96 -13.47
CA ASN A 38 3.20 -8.65 -12.20
C ASN A 38 4.47 -9.42 -11.78
N GLY A 39 4.68 -9.56 -10.48
CA GLY A 39 5.84 -10.27 -9.94
C GLY A 39 7.17 -9.52 -9.99
N THR A 40 7.21 -8.27 -10.47
CA THR A 40 8.47 -7.49 -10.56
C THR A 40 8.92 -6.87 -9.23
N GLY A 41 8.16 -7.05 -8.13
CA GLY A 41 8.56 -6.60 -6.81
C GLY A 41 7.95 -5.27 -6.36
N LYS A 42 6.94 -4.71 -7.06
CA LYS A 42 6.31 -3.42 -6.70
C LYS A 42 5.72 -3.43 -5.29
N SER A 43 4.85 -4.39 -4.98
CA SER A 43 4.23 -4.53 -3.64
C SER A 43 5.24 -4.99 -2.58
N THR A 44 6.33 -5.65 -2.99
CA THR A 44 7.46 -5.92 -2.10
C THR A 44 8.14 -4.62 -1.69
N LEU A 45 8.35 -3.70 -2.63
CA LEU A 45 8.96 -2.39 -2.33
C LEU A 45 8.11 -1.61 -1.33
N SER A 46 6.79 -1.51 -1.53
CA SER A 46 5.89 -0.82 -0.59
C SER A 46 5.94 -1.44 0.81
N SER A 47 5.92 -2.77 0.89
CA SER A 47 5.99 -3.51 2.15
C SER A 47 7.35 -3.33 2.86
N VAL A 48 8.45 -3.32 2.12
CA VAL A 48 9.82 -3.11 2.68
C VAL A 48 9.99 -1.67 3.16
N ILE A 49 9.46 -0.68 2.45
CA ILE A 49 9.48 0.72 2.91
C ILE A 49 8.72 0.83 4.24
N MET A 50 7.61 0.12 4.40
CA MET A 50 6.84 0.11 5.64
C MET A 50 7.47 -0.73 6.74
N GLY A 51 8.49 -1.54 6.46
CA GLY A 51 9.19 -2.36 7.45
C GLY A 51 8.51 -3.69 7.75
N SER A 52 7.78 -4.25 6.78
CA SER A 52 7.13 -5.56 6.95
C SER A 52 8.14 -6.65 7.31
N PRO A 53 7.94 -7.39 8.41
CA PRO A 53 8.86 -8.44 8.87
C PRO A 53 8.92 -9.65 7.93
N ARG A 54 7.99 -9.74 6.97
CA ARG A 54 7.98 -10.79 5.94
C ARG A 54 9.21 -10.75 5.03
N TYR A 55 9.77 -9.55 4.82
CA TYR A 55 10.89 -9.34 3.90
C TYR A 55 12.16 -9.02 4.66
N LYS A 56 13.26 -9.62 4.25
CA LYS A 56 14.59 -9.35 4.81
C LYS A 56 15.39 -8.48 3.86
N VAL A 57 15.73 -7.27 4.28
CA VAL A 57 16.69 -6.44 3.54
C VAL A 57 18.08 -7.04 3.68
N THR A 58 18.76 -7.23 2.55
CA THR A 58 20.09 -7.85 2.48
C THR A 58 21.19 -6.85 2.17
N LYS A 59 20.82 -5.72 1.50
CA LYS A 59 21.75 -4.65 1.13
C LYS A 59 20.99 -3.36 0.89
N GLY A 60 21.68 -2.23 1.00
CA GLY A 60 21.11 -0.89 0.78
C GLY A 60 20.47 -0.33 2.04
N GLU A 61 19.83 0.82 1.90
CA GLU A 61 19.24 1.56 3.01
C GLU A 61 18.01 2.37 2.57
N ILE A 62 17.16 2.66 3.54
CA ILE A 62 16.04 3.58 3.41
C ILE A 62 16.25 4.72 4.40
N LEU A 63 16.25 5.95 3.88
CA LEU A 63 16.48 7.16 4.66
C LEU A 63 15.24 8.05 4.66
N PHE A 64 14.89 8.56 5.83
CA PHE A 64 13.90 9.60 5.98
C PHE A 64 14.59 10.88 6.45
N ASN A 65 14.60 11.93 5.62
CA ASN A 65 15.35 13.16 5.87
C ASN A 65 16.82 12.92 6.23
N GLY A 66 17.47 12.01 5.47
CA GLY A 66 18.87 11.65 5.66
C GLY A 66 19.16 10.73 6.85
N LYS A 67 18.16 10.32 7.62
CA LYS A 67 18.30 9.38 8.73
C LYS A 67 17.80 7.99 8.34
N SER A 68 18.59 6.97 8.64
CA SER A 68 18.19 5.58 8.39
C SER A 68 16.95 5.20 9.21
N ILE A 69 15.99 4.55 8.53
CA ILE A 69 14.79 4.00 9.17
C ILE A 69 14.80 2.47 9.17
N MET A 70 15.96 1.86 8.90
CA MET A 70 16.07 0.40 8.75
C MET A 70 15.75 -0.35 10.05
N ASP A 71 16.13 0.20 11.19
CA ASP A 71 15.91 -0.40 12.51
C ASP A 71 14.56 -0.02 13.14
N LEU A 72 13.77 0.81 12.46
CA LEU A 72 12.46 1.24 12.96
C LEU A 72 11.37 0.21 12.64
N GLU A 73 10.55 -0.06 13.65
CA GLU A 73 9.35 -0.88 13.52
C GLU A 73 8.27 -0.18 12.68
N VAL A 74 7.27 -0.94 12.23
CA VAL A 74 6.17 -0.46 11.37
C VAL A 74 5.46 0.76 11.97
N ASP A 75 5.14 0.71 13.25
CA ASP A 75 4.47 1.80 13.97
C ASP A 75 5.34 3.05 14.13
N GLU A 76 6.65 2.88 14.26
CA GLU A 76 7.60 3.99 14.31
C GLU A 76 7.71 4.69 12.95
N ARG A 77 7.72 3.92 11.84
CA ARG A 77 7.68 4.48 10.47
C ARG A 77 6.36 5.21 10.20
N ALA A 78 5.24 4.67 10.69
CA ALA A 78 3.95 5.36 10.61
C ALA A 78 3.95 6.69 11.39
N ARG A 79 4.57 6.74 12.58
CA ARG A 79 4.75 7.98 13.34
C ARG A 79 5.65 9.02 12.65
N LEU A 80 6.60 8.59 11.82
CA LEU A 80 7.35 9.51 10.96
C LEU A 80 6.49 10.15 9.87
N GLY A 81 5.30 9.60 9.60
CA GLY A 81 4.38 10.06 8.58
C GLY A 81 4.41 9.24 7.29
N ILE A 82 4.82 7.97 7.35
CA ILE A 82 4.69 7.04 6.21
C ILE A 82 3.38 6.27 6.37
N PHE A 83 2.55 6.27 5.34
CA PHE A 83 1.28 5.55 5.28
C PHE A 83 1.28 4.57 4.11
N LEU A 84 0.81 3.35 4.34
CA LEU A 84 0.63 2.34 3.29
C LEU A 84 -0.85 1.97 3.18
N ALA A 85 -1.47 2.24 2.03
CA ALA A 85 -2.75 1.66 1.66
C ALA A 85 -2.52 0.30 0.99
N TYR A 86 -3.06 -0.73 1.60
CA TYR A 86 -2.86 -2.11 1.15
C TYR A 86 -3.75 -2.48 -0.04
N GLN A 87 -3.23 -3.38 -0.87
CA GLN A 87 -4.00 -3.99 -1.96
C GLN A 87 -5.28 -4.65 -1.44
N ASN A 88 -5.20 -5.37 -0.33
CA ASN A 88 -6.32 -6.05 0.30
C ASN A 88 -6.47 -5.64 1.78
N PRO A 89 -7.24 -4.56 2.08
CA PRO A 89 -7.47 -4.14 3.45
C PRO A 89 -8.23 -5.21 4.23
N ILE A 90 -7.75 -5.52 5.44
CA ILE A 90 -8.37 -6.54 6.29
C ILE A 90 -9.55 -6.00 7.09
N GLU A 91 -10.41 -6.91 7.53
CA GLU A 91 -11.54 -6.63 8.39
C GLU A 91 -11.15 -6.75 9.86
N VAL A 92 -11.60 -5.80 10.68
CA VAL A 92 -11.36 -5.82 12.13
C VAL A 92 -12.71 -5.74 12.86
N PRO A 93 -13.31 -6.89 13.15
CA PRO A 93 -14.57 -6.93 13.90
C PRO A 93 -14.43 -6.34 15.30
N GLY A 94 -15.44 -5.61 15.74
CA GLY A 94 -15.46 -5.01 17.07
C GLY A 94 -14.72 -3.69 17.23
N VAL A 95 -14.01 -3.21 16.21
CA VAL A 95 -13.35 -1.90 16.21
C VAL A 95 -14.06 -1.00 15.21
N THR A 96 -14.65 0.10 15.66
CA THR A 96 -15.31 1.05 14.74
C THR A 96 -14.31 1.87 13.95
N ASN A 97 -14.70 2.35 12.75
CA ASN A 97 -13.86 3.23 11.95
C ASN A 97 -13.45 4.49 12.72
N SER A 98 -14.36 5.09 13.47
CA SER A 98 -14.07 6.28 14.28
C SER A 98 -13.07 6.00 15.39
N ASP A 99 -13.20 4.87 16.10
CA ASP A 99 -12.29 4.52 17.20
C ASP A 99 -10.89 4.18 16.67
N PHE A 100 -10.83 3.45 15.57
CA PHE A 100 -9.57 3.12 14.90
C PHE A 100 -8.81 4.40 14.52
N ILE A 101 -9.45 5.29 13.74
CA ILE A 101 -8.80 6.51 13.24
C ILE A 101 -8.42 7.46 14.39
N ARG A 102 -9.30 7.62 15.40
CA ARG A 102 -8.97 8.44 16.59
C ARG A 102 -7.77 7.90 17.35
N THR A 103 -7.70 6.58 17.51
CA THR A 103 -6.58 5.93 18.20
C THR A 103 -5.29 6.07 17.40
N ALA A 104 -5.36 5.90 16.08
CA ALA A 104 -4.23 6.11 15.20
C ALA A 104 -3.74 7.57 15.24
N LEU A 105 -4.64 8.57 15.17
CA LEU A 105 -4.30 9.98 15.32
C LEU A 105 -3.60 10.28 16.64
N LYS A 106 -4.14 9.75 17.74
CA LYS A 106 -3.50 9.93 19.05
C LYS A 106 -2.10 9.30 19.10
N SER A 107 -1.92 8.14 18.48
CA SER A 107 -0.63 7.46 18.42
C SER A 107 0.41 8.20 17.58
N THR A 108 -0.01 8.83 16.48
CA THR A 108 0.89 9.55 15.57
C THR A 108 1.21 10.96 16.04
N THR A 109 0.24 11.68 16.65
CA THR A 109 0.43 13.07 17.10
C THR A 109 0.90 13.19 18.54
N GLY A 110 0.69 12.15 19.37
CA GLY A 110 0.90 12.19 20.81
C GLY A 110 -0.12 13.03 21.59
N GLU A 111 -1.09 13.65 20.93
CA GLU A 111 -2.04 14.58 21.49
C GLU A 111 -3.45 13.98 21.58
N ASN A 112 -4.24 14.49 22.54
CA ASN A 112 -5.66 14.15 22.58
C ASN A 112 -6.43 14.92 21.50
N VAL A 113 -7.00 14.19 20.56
CA VAL A 113 -7.78 14.76 19.47
C VAL A 113 -9.10 15.30 20.00
N SER A 114 -9.38 16.59 19.76
CA SER A 114 -10.68 17.19 20.10
C SER A 114 -11.80 16.44 19.36
N LEU A 115 -12.76 15.91 20.12
CA LEU A 115 -13.87 15.12 19.55
C LEU A 115 -14.67 15.93 18.52
N PHE A 116 -14.96 17.19 18.81
CA PHE A 116 -15.71 18.05 17.90
C PHE A 116 -14.97 18.28 16.57
N LYS A 117 -13.65 18.56 16.65
CA LYS A 117 -12.82 18.71 15.45
C LYS A 117 -12.74 17.42 14.65
N PHE A 118 -12.57 16.28 15.34
CA PHE A 118 -12.53 14.98 14.72
C PHE A 118 -13.82 14.67 13.95
N ILE A 119 -14.99 14.81 14.58
CA ILE A 119 -16.29 14.55 13.94
C ILE A 119 -16.42 15.41 12.68
N LYS A 120 -16.17 16.72 12.78
CA LYS A 120 -16.28 17.63 11.65
C LYS A 120 -15.35 17.25 10.49
N GLU A 121 -14.10 16.87 10.76
CA GLU A 121 -13.14 16.46 9.71
C GLU A 121 -13.54 15.09 9.14
N PHE A 122 -14.00 14.16 9.98
CA PHE A 122 -14.45 12.83 9.56
C PHE A 122 -15.66 12.91 8.63
N ASP A 123 -16.70 13.65 9.03
CA ASP A 123 -17.92 13.83 8.23
C ASP A 123 -17.61 14.46 6.87
N LYS A 124 -16.73 15.47 6.86
CA LYS A 124 -16.27 16.08 5.63
C LYS A 124 -15.57 15.08 4.72
N ALA A 125 -14.60 14.33 5.24
CA ALA A 125 -13.85 13.36 4.47
C ALA A 125 -14.73 12.20 3.98
N THR A 126 -15.66 11.73 4.80
CA THR A 126 -16.67 10.72 4.45
C THR A 126 -17.54 11.19 3.29
N SER A 127 -18.04 12.43 3.35
CA SER A 127 -18.84 13.03 2.28
C SER A 127 -18.06 13.18 0.96
N GLU A 128 -16.82 13.64 1.01
CA GLU A 128 -15.95 13.78 -0.17
C GLU A 128 -15.68 12.44 -0.85
N LEU A 129 -15.59 11.36 -0.08
CA LEU A 129 -15.37 10.00 -0.58
C LEU A 129 -16.69 9.27 -0.90
N LYS A 130 -17.85 9.94 -0.77
CA LYS A 130 -19.18 9.35 -0.96
C LYS A 130 -19.38 8.03 -0.21
N MET A 131 -18.91 8.00 1.02
CA MET A 131 -19.11 6.87 1.94
C MET A 131 -20.43 7.02 2.70
N PRO A 132 -21.00 5.92 3.23
CA PRO A 132 -22.23 5.97 4.02
C PRO A 132 -22.10 6.87 5.26
N GLU A 133 -23.19 7.56 5.64
CA GLU A 133 -23.23 8.46 6.80
C GLU A 133 -22.98 7.73 8.14
N ASP A 134 -23.35 6.45 8.23
CA ASP A 134 -23.16 5.60 9.42
C ASP A 134 -21.74 5.00 9.53
N LEU A 135 -20.83 5.33 8.58
CA LEU A 135 -19.48 4.76 8.51
C LEU A 135 -18.71 4.85 9.83
N ALA A 136 -18.87 5.95 10.56
CA ALA A 136 -18.20 6.16 11.85
C ALA A 136 -18.45 5.02 12.85
N HIS A 137 -19.64 4.43 12.83
CA HIS A 137 -20.11 3.41 13.74
C HIS A 137 -19.96 1.99 13.19
N ARG A 138 -19.69 1.83 11.92
CA ARG A 138 -19.43 0.51 11.31
C ARG A 138 -18.04 0.01 11.71
N TYR A 139 -17.91 -1.30 11.88
CA TYR A 139 -16.63 -1.92 12.14
C TYR A 139 -15.69 -1.78 10.93
N LEU A 140 -14.40 -1.68 11.22
CA LEU A 140 -13.38 -1.41 10.23
C LEU A 140 -13.38 -2.49 9.13
N ASN A 141 -13.76 -2.09 7.93
CA ASN A 141 -13.83 -2.89 6.72
C ASN A 141 -14.79 -4.10 6.77
N GLU A 142 -15.46 -4.38 7.90
CA GLU A 142 -16.36 -5.54 8.02
C GLU A 142 -17.59 -5.38 7.12
N GLY A 143 -17.78 -6.36 6.23
CA GLY A 143 -18.89 -6.37 5.28
C GLY A 143 -18.81 -5.27 4.21
N PHE A 144 -17.67 -4.62 4.03
CA PHE A 144 -17.48 -3.63 2.99
C PHE A 144 -17.25 -4.32 1.65
N SER A 145 -17.81 -3.76 0.59
CA SER A 145 -17.40 -4.09 -0.78
C SER A 145 -15.93 -3.71 -1.03
N GLY A 146 -15.31 -4.29 -2.05
CA GLY A 146 -13.93 -3.95 -2.42
C GLY A 146 -13.73 -2.44 -2.61
N GLY A 147 -14.68 -1.77 -3.28
CA GLY A 147 -14.64 -0.33 -3.49
C GLY A 147 -14.80 0.49 -2.20
N GLU A 148 -15.64 0.05 -1.26
CA GLU A 148 -15.76 0.69 0.05
C GLU A 148 -14.47 0.54 0.87
N LYS A 149 -13.84 -0.64 0.87
CA LYS A 149 -12.56 -0.87 1.56
C LYS A 149 -11.48 0.07 1.05
N LYS A 150 -11.35 0.22 -0.28
CA LYS A 150 -10.37 1.14 -0.88
C LYS A 150 -10.66 2.60 -0.54
N ARG A 151 -11.92 3.04 -0.62
CA ARG A 151 -12.29 4.40 -0.21
C ARG A 151 -12.05 4.63 1.28
N ASN A 152 -12.22 3.59 2.12
CA ASN A 152 -11.92 3.66 3.54
C ASN A 152 -10.42 3.81 3.83
N GLU A 153 -9.54 3.17 3.05
CA GLU A 153 -8.09 3.41 3.11
C GLU A 153 -7.74 4.88 2.83
N ILE A 154 -8.38 5.47 1.80
CA ILE A 154 -8.16 6.89 1.47
C ILE A 154 -8.75 7.80 2.56
N LEU A 155 -9.87 7.44 3.18
CA LEU A 155 -10.40 8.15 4.36
C LEU A 155 -9.38 8.18 5.49
N GLN A 156 -8.80 7.03 5.83
CA GLN A 156 -7.77 6.92 6.86
C GLN A 156 -6.58 7.82 6.52
N MET A 157 -6.08 7.75 5.29
CA MET A 157 -4.98 8.58 4.82
C MET A 157 -5.31 10.09 4.93
N LYS A 158 -6.51 10.51 4.53
CA LYS A 158 -6.95 11.91 4.65
C LYS A 158 -7.02 12.39 6.09
N MET A 159 -7.47 11.52 7.00
CA MET A 159 -7.57 11.84 8.43
C MET A 159 -6.21 11.88 9.11
N LEU A 160 -5.33 10.94 8.80
CA LEU A 160 -4.00 10.82 9.40
C LEU A 160 -2.99 11.84 8.86
N LYS A 161 -3.23 12.39 7.65
CA LYS A 161 -2.39 13.42 7.01
C LYS A 161 -0.90 13.04 7.01
N PRO A 162 -0.53 11.86 6.46
CA PRO A 162 0.86 11.44 6.43
C PRO A 162 1.70 12.39 5.56
N LYS A 163 3.02 12.32 5.70
CA LYS A 163 3.97 13.00 4.81
C LYS A 163 4.15 12.27 3.49
N PHE A 164 4.13 10.93 3.53
CA PHE A 164 4.19 10.07 2.37
C PHE A 164 3.07 9.04 2.40
N GLY A 165 2.23 9.04 1.34
CA GLY A 165 1.25 8.01 1.08
C GLY A 165 1.79 7.02 0.03
N ILE A 166 1.85 5.74 0.39
CA ILE A 166 2.17 4.65 -0.54
C ILE A 166 0.87 3.93 -0.84
N LEU A 167 0.47 3.92 -2.11
CA LEU A 167 -0.82 3.37 -2.54
C LEU A 167 -0.55 2.15 -3.44
N ASP A 168 -0.78 0.96 -2.89
CA ASP A 168 -0.49 -0.30 -3.58
C ASP A 168 -1.76 -0.87 -4.22
N GLU A 169 -1.86 -0.72 -5.55
CA GLU A 169 -2.97 -1.20 -6.38
C GLU A 169 -4.36 -0.83 -5.83
N ILE A 170 -4.52 0.44 -5.41
CA ILE A 170 -5.80 0.93 -4.88
C ILE A 170 -6.94 0.93 -5.91
N ASP A 171 -6.60 0.85 -7.17
CA ASP A 171 -7.48 0.83 -8.35
C ASP A 171 -8.07 -0.55 -8.63
N SER A 172 -7.51 -1.62 -8.06
CA SER A 172 -8.00 -2.97 -8.32
C SER A 172 -9.41 -3.18 -7.77
N GLY A 173 -10.33 -3.62 -8.65
CA GLY A 173 -11.72 -3.89 -8.29
C GLY A 173 -12.60 -2.65 -8.08
N LEU A 174 -12.13 -1.45 -8.44
CA LEU A 174 -12.95 -0.23 -8.47
C LEU A 174 -13.71 -0.11 -9.80
N ASP A 175 -14.96 0.31 -9.72
CA ASP A 175 -15.68 0.83 -10.88
C ASP A 175 -15.17 2.23 -11.26
N VAL A 176 -15.63 2.75 -12.41
CA VAL A 176 -15.15 4.02 -12.96
C VAL A 176 -15.43 5.20 -12.03
N ASP A 177 -16.59 5.20 -11.36
CA ASP A 177 -16.97 6.28 -10.45
C ASP A 177 -16.17 6.25 -9.15
N ALA A 178 -15.97 5.07 -8.56
CA ALA A 178 -15.13 4.90 -7.37
C ALA A 178 -13.67 5.25 -7.67
N LEU A 179 -13.15 4.87 -8.85
CA LEU A 179 -11.80 5.20 -9.29
C LEU A 179 -11.60 6.72 -9.38
N ARG A 180 -12.57 7.43 -9.97
CA ARG A 180 -12.54 8.88 -10.03
C ARG A 180 -12.55 9.53 -8.66
N ILE A 181 -13.47 9.10 -7.78
CA ILE A 181 -13.57 9.63 -6.41
C ILE A 181 -12.25 9.45 -5.66
N VAL A 182 -11.68 8.26 -5.70
CA VAL A 182 -10.39 7.94 -5.07
C VAL A 182 -9.29 8.81 -5.66
N GLY A 183 -9.18 8.86 -6.98
CA GLY A 183 -8.15 9.61 -7.69
C GLY A 183 -8.19 11.11 -7.37
N GLU A 184 -9.37 11.75 -7.49
CA GLU A 184 -9.57 13.17 -7.18
C GLU A 184 -9.21 13.49 -5.71
N ASN A 185 -9.61 12.62 -4.77
CA ASN A 185 -9.30 12.80 -3.34
C ASN A 185 -7.81 12.66 -3.03
N VAL A 186 -7.12 11.70 -3.65
CA VAL A 186 -5.67 11.55 -3.50
C VAL A 186 -4.94 12.74 -4.11
N TYR A 187 -5.32 13.15 -5.33
CA TYR A 187 -4.69 14.27 -6.01
C TYR A 187 -4.89 15.59 -5.26
N ALA A 188 -6.06 15.79 -4.65
CA ALA A 188 -6.34 16.97 -3.81
C ALA A 188 -5.47 17.06 -2.54
N MET A 189 -4.85 15.96 -2.12
CA MET A 189 -3.88 15.97 -1.00
C MET A 189 -2.50 16.48 -1.43
N LYS A 190 -2.18 16.48 -2.74
CA LYS A 190 -0.89 16.95 -3.25
C LYS A 190 -0.60 18.37 -2.75
N GLY A 191 0.56 18.56 -2.13
CA GLY A 191 0.98 19.85 -1.57
C GLY A 191 2.33 19.74 -0.87
N GLU A 192 2.83 20.85 -0.36
CA GLU A 192 4.17 20.95 0.24
C GLU A 192 4.45 19.93 1.35
N ASN A 193 3.39 19.43 2.00
CA ASN A 193 3.50 18.52 3.14
C ASN A 193 3.11 17.07 2.81
N PHE A 194 2.78 16.75 1.55
CA PHE A 194 2.36 15.42 1.15
C PHE A 194 3.00 15.01 -0.17
N GLY A 195 3.70 13.87 -0.16
CA GLY A 195 4.20 13.17 -1.33
C GLY A 195 3.50 11.80 -1.47
N CYS A 196 3.41 11.30 -2.70
CA CYS A 196 2.69 10.06 -2.97
C CYS A 196 3.50 9.13 -3.87
N LEU A 197 3.51 7.84 -3.50
CA LEU A 197 3.99 6.75 -4.35
C LEU A 197 2.81 5.87 -4.74
N LEU A 198 2.45 5.89 -6.02
CA LEU A 198 1.42 5.04 -6.60
C LEU A 198 2.03 3.78 -7.20
N ILE A 199 1.51 2.63 -6.86
CA ILE A 199 1.78 1.38 -7.56
C ILE A 199 0.49 1.00 -8.26
N THR A 200 0.51 1.00 -9.58
CA THR A 200 -0.66 0.69 -10.40
C THR A 200 -0.30 0.01 -11.70
N HIS A 201 -1.24 -0.78 -12.21
CA HIS A 201 -1.21 -1.35 -13.55
C HIS A 201 -2.18 -0.63 -14.50
N TYR A 202 -3.03 0.27 -13.97
CA TYR A 202 -4.11 0.89 -14.72
C TYR A 202 -3.80 2.35 -15.01
N GLU A 203 -3.68 2.65 -16.28
CA GLU A 203 -3.48 4.01 -16.78
C GLU A 203 -4.62 4.95 -16.35
N ARG A 204 -5.87 4.47 -16.30
CA ARG A 204 -7.04 5.27 -15.95
C ARG A 204 -6.94 5.97 -14.58
N LEU A 205 -6.28 5.37 -13.59
CA LEU A 205 -6.04 6.04 -12.31
C LEU A 205 -5.14 7.26 -12.50
N LEU A 206 -4.16 7.16 -13.40
CA LEU A 206 -3.19 8.22 -13.69
C LEU A 206 -3.78 9.39 -14.50
N ASP A 207 -5.02 9.26 -14.97
CA ASP A 207 -5.79 10.39 -15.53
C ASP A 207 -6.35 11.29 -14.43
N TYR A 208 -6.64 10.72 -13.26
CA TYR A 208 -7.12 11.47 -12.09
C TYR A 208 -5.98 11.88 -11.15
N ILE A 209 -4.92 11.08 -11.06
CA ILE A 209 -3.73 11.37 -10.24
C ILE A 209 -2.55 11.56 -11.19
N ILE A 210 -2.31 12.80 -11.59
CA ILE A 210 -1.25 13.13 -12.55
C ILE A 210 0.11 13.00 -11.83
N PRO A 211 0.95 11.99 -12.17
CA PRO A 211 2.25 11.85 -11.57
C PRO A 211 3.26 12.85 -12.14
N ASP A 212 4.18 13.31 -11.29
CA ASP A 212 5.33 14.11 -11.71
C ASP A 212 6.43 13.20 -12.30
N PHE A 213 6.55 11.98 -11.79
CA PHE A 213 7.52 10.99 -12.25
C PHE A 213 6.86 9.62 -12.42
N VAL A 214 7.27 8.93 -13.48
CA VAL A 214 6.86 7.54 -13.76
C VAL A 214 8.10 6.66 -13.78
N HIS A 215 8.07 5.59 -13.03
CA HIS A 215 9.15 4.62 -12.92
C HIS A 215 8.69 3.27 -13.48
N VAL A 216 9.49 2.70 -14.35
CA VAL A 216 9.26 1.34 -14.87
C VAL A 216 10.10 0.37 -14.05
N MET A 217 9.42 -0.57 -13.39
CA MET A 217 10.05 -1.59 -12.56
C MET A 217 9.96 -2.96 -13.22
N ILE A 218 11.13 -3.58 -13.42
CA ILE A 218 11.27 -4.92 -14.02
C ILE A 218 12.31 -5.70 -13.24
N ASN A 219 12.04 -6.98 -12.98
CA ASN A 219 12.95 -7.91 -12.32
C ASN A 219 13.57 -7.35 -11.03
N GLY A 220 12.79 -6.66 -10.22
CA GLY A 220 13.25 -6.09 -8.94
C GLY A 220 14.09 -4.82 -9.05
N ARG A 221 14.10 -4.14 -10.21
CA ARG A 221 14.86 -2.91 -10.45
C ARG A 221 14.01 -1.83 -11.11
N ILE A 222 14.25 -0.58 -10.79
CA ILE A 222 13.76 0.55 -11.59
C ILE A 222 14.70 0.67 -12.79
N VAL A 223 14.17 0.36 -13.98
CA VAL A 223 14.95 0.32 -15.23
C VAL A 223 14.87 1.60 -16.04
N LYS A 224 13.79 2.37 -15.85
CA LYS A 224 13.59 3.67 -16.50
C LYS A 224 12.77 4.60 -15.64
N THR A 225 13.10 5.87 -15.65
CA THR A 225 12.34 6.95 -15.03
C THR A 225 12.10 8.02 -16.08
N GLY A 226 10.89 8.56 -16.12
CA GLY A 226 10.48 9.63 -17.03
C GLY A 226 9.20 10.29 -16.57
N GLY A 227 8.52 10.94 -17.49
CA GLY A 227 7.24 11.60 -17.26
C GLY A 227 6.07 10.80 -17.83
N ARG A 228 4.98 11.52 -18.14
CA ARG A 228 3.73 10.93 -18.65
C ARG A 228 3.91 10.18 -19.98
N GLU A 229 4.93 10.50 -20.76
CA GLU A 229 5.27 9.83 -22.01
C GLU A 229 5.52 8.32 -21.82
N LEU A 230 6.00 7.90 -20.64
CA LEU A 230 6.19 6.48 -20.34
C LEU A 230 4.86 5.74 -20.17
N ILE A 231 3.83 6.41 -19.62
CA ILE A 231 2.49 5.82 -19.49
C ILE A 231 1.94 5.52 -20.88
N GLN A 232 1.96 6.50 -21.78
CA GLN A 232 1.48 6.34 -23.16
C GLN A 232 2.25 5.24 -23.90
N LYS A 233 3.56 5.13 -23.66
CA LYS A 233 4.39 4.10 -24.28
C LYS A 233 4.02 2.71 -23.76
N ILE A 234 3.74 2.57 -22.45
CA ILE A 234 3.31 1.31 -21.85
C ILE A 234 1.92 0.92 -22.37
N ASP A 235 0.99 1.85 -22.47
CA ASP A 235 -0.37 1.59 -23.00
C ASP A 235 -0.32 1.12 -24.46
N GLN A 236 0.50 1.78 -25.28
CA GLN A 236 0.58 1.49 -26.71
C GLN A 236 1.37 0.20 -27.04
N TYR A 237 2.45 -0.07 -26.32
CA TYR A 237 3.42 -1.11 -26.66
C TYR A 237 3.59 -2.18 -25.56
N GLY A 238 2.84 -2.11 -24.46
CA GLY A 238 3.07 -2.95 -23.29
C GLY A 238 4.45 -2.71 -22.67
N TYR A 239 5.12 -3.78 -22.24
CA TYR A 239 6.47 -3.73 -21.70
C TYR A 239 7.54 -4.32 -22.65
N ASP A 240 7.15 -4.76 -23.83
CA ASP A 240 8.06 -5.43 -24.78
C ASP A 240 9.16 -4.50 -25.30
N TRP A 241 8.86 -3.20 -25.43
CA TRP A 241 9.84 -2.17 -25.79
C TRP A 241 11.03 -2.07 -24.81
N VAL A 242 10.86 -2.48 -23.56
CA VAL A 242 11.94 -2.50 -22.56
C VAL A 242 13.00 -3.53 -22.95
N LYS A 243 12.55 -4.69 -23.48
CA LYS A 243 13.45 -5.71 -24.00
C LYS A 243 14.23 -5.21 -25.21
N GLU A 244 13.54 -4.51 -26.10
CA GLU A 244 14.15 -3.99 -27.34
C GLU A 244 15.12 -2.83 -27.06
N GLU A 245 14.72 -1.86 -26.21
CA GLU A 245 15.53 -0.65 -25.96
C GLU A 245 16.64 -0.86 -24.91
N LEU A 246 16.39 -1.66 -23.90
CA LEU A 246 17.30 -1.81 -22.75
C LEU A 246 17.99 -3.20 -22.72
N GLY A 247 17.61 -4.14 -23.61
CA GLY A 247 18.17 -5.48 -23.64
C GLY A 247 17.83 -6.31 -22.39
N ILE A 248 16.76 -5.94 -21.65
CA ILE A 248 16.36 -6.61 -20.41
C ILE A 248 15.29 -7.66 -20.72
N GLU A 249 15.58 -8.92 -20.45
CA GLU A 249 14.57 -9.98 -20.50
C GLU A 249 13.66 -9.92 -19.27
N ILE A 250 12.33 -9.96 -19.50
CA ILE A 250 11.36 -9.98 -18.42
C ILE A 250 11.25 -11.42 -17.92
N GLU A 251 11.69 -11.65 -16.67
CA GLU A 251 11.51 -12.94 -16.00
C GLU A 251 10.00 -13.19 -15.86
N LYS A 252 9.48 -14.26 -16.46
CA LYS A 252 8.09 -14.68 -16.25
C LYS A 252 8.01 -15.39 -14.90
N GLU A 253 6.99 -15.05 -14.10
CA GLU A 253 6.67 -15.88 -12.95
C GLU A 253 6.42 -17.31 -13.42
N GLU A 254 7.19 -18.25 -12.91
CA GLU A 254 6.84 -19.67 -13.00
C GLU A 254 5.55 -19.85 -12.19
N THR A 255 4.42 -19.91 -12.87
CA THR A 255 3.19 -20.40 -12.27
C THR A 255 3.45 -21.85 -11.89
N GLU A 256 3.70 -22.10 -10.59
CA GLU A 256 3.61 -23.46 -10.05
C GLU A 256 2.25 -24.00 -10.51
N LYS A 257 2.31 -24.90 -11.48
CA LYS A 257 1.17 -25.73 -11.85
C LYS A 257 0.89 -26.61 -10.64
N THR A 258 0.05 -26.14 -9.73
CA THR A 258 -0.63 -27.04 -8.82
C THR A 258 -1.41 -28.02 -9.69
N HIS A 259 -0.82 -29.18 -9.93
CA HIS A 259 -1.54 -30.32 -10.44
C HIS A 259 -2.63 -30.63 -9.40
N ALA A 260 -3.83 -30.10 -9.64
CA ALA A 260 -5.01 -30.62 -9.01
C ALA A 260 -5.14 -32.07 -9.48
N VAL A 261 -4.64 -32.97 -8.65
CA VAL A 261 -4.96 -34.38 -8.77
C VAL A 261 -6.46 -34.47 -8.47
N LEU A 262 -7.24 -34.65 -9.52
CA LEU A 262 -8.64 -35.09 -9.41
C LEU A 262 -8.64 -36.47 -8.76
N GLY A 263 -8.60 -36.51 -7.43
CA GLY A 263 -8.77 -37.69 -6.60
C GLY A 263 -10.23 -37.87 -6.29
N SER A 264 -10.76 -38.98 -6.77
CA SER A 264 -12.09 -39.52 -6.52
C SER A 264 -12.54 -39.38 -5.07
N CYS A 265 -13.80 -38.98 -4.89
CA CYS A 265 -14.54 -39.08 -3.65
C CYS A 265 -14.46 -40.47 -3.02
N ALA A 266 -13.78 -40.60 -1.91
CA ALA A 266 -13.96 -41.68 -0.97
C ALA A 266 -14.32 -41.09 0.38
N HIS A 267 -15.57 -41.25 0.73
CA HIS A 267 -16.14 -40.91 2.03
C HIS A 267 -15.47 -41.76 3.12
N ASN A 268 -14.83 -41.13 4.09
CA ASN A 268 -14.49 -41.80 5.33
C ASN A 268 -14.79 -40.88 6.52
N PRO A 269 -15.80 -41.23 7.37
CA PRO A 269 -16.13 -40.44 8.53
C PRO A 269 -15.34 -40.97 9.73
N LYS A 270 -14.60 -40.12 10.40
CA LYS A 270 -14.11 -40.15 11.77
C LYS A 270 -12.63 -39.80 11.92
N SER A 271 -12.37 -38.55 12.25
CA SER A 271 -11.47 -38.25 13.38
C SER A 271 -11.73 -36.84 13.87
N LYS A 272 -12.09 -36.76 15.15
CA LYS A 272 -12.16 -35.56 15.96
C LYS A 272 -10.77 -34.97 16.09
N ASN A 273 -10.60 -33.67 15.82
CA ASN A 273 -9.79 -32.72 16.53
C ASN A 273 -9.70 -31.40 15.72
N GLU A 274 -10.81 -30.72 15.64
CA GLU A 274 -10.85 -29.27 15.45
C GLU A 274 -10.74 -28.68 16.85
N TRP A 275 -9.65 -28.02 17.18
CA TRP A 275 -9.48 -27.05 18.28
C TRP A 275 -8.00 -26.80 18.54
N GLU A 276 -7.25 -26.30 17.54
CA GLU A 276 -5.89 -25.78 17.76
C GLU A 276 -5.51 -24.60 16.85
N ILE A 277 -6.45 -23.70 16.59
CA ILE A 277 -6.13 -22.36 16.06
C ILE A 277 -6.85 -21.32 16.91
N SER A 278 -6.52 -21.29 18.18
CA SER A 278 -7.06 -20.27 19.09
C SER A 278 -6.13 -20.07 20.30
N ARG A 279 -4.85 -19.84 20.06
CA ARG A 279 -3.91 -19.54 21.16
C ARG A 279 -2.77 -18.61 20.74
N TYR A 280 -3.08 -17.46 20.14
CA TYR A 280 -2.16 -16.31 20.15
C TYR A 280 -2.95 -14.99 20.23
N ILE A 281 -3.82 -14.91 21.22
CA ILE A 281 -4.26 -13.64 21.79
C ILE A 281 -3.86 -13.70 23.25
N CYS A 282 -2.60 -13.41 23.55
CA CYS A 282 -2.16 -13.22 24.92
C CYS A 282 -2.15 -11.72 25.24
N PHE A 283 -2.94 -11.40 26.23
CA PHE A 283 -2.94 -10.16 26.99
C PHE A 283 -1.53 -9.79 27.47
N GLY A 284 -1.11 -8.57 27.19
CA GLY A 284 0.09 -8.00 27.80
C GLY A 284 0.37 -6.61 27.26
N SER A 285 -0.03 -5.60 28.06
CA SER A 285 0.49 -4.22 28.11
C SER A 285 0.63 -3.43 26.79
N ASN A 286 -0.29 -2.48 26.57
CA ASN A 286 -0.16 -1.21 25.81
C ASN A 286 0.57 -1.18 24.43
N ARG A 287 0.53 -2.26 23.64
CA ARG A 287 1.03 -2.28 22.27
C ARG A 287 -0.06 -2.73 21.29
N TRP A 288 -1.14 -1.99 21.28
CA TRP A 288 -2.18 -2.12 20.25
C TRP A 288 -1.95 -0.99 19.28
N LEU A 289 -1.39 -1.25 18.15
CA LEU A 289 -1.64 -0.49 16.89
C LEU A 289 -0.56 -0.86 15.88
N LEU A 290 -1.01 -1.25 14.71
CA LEU A 290 -0.22 -1.36 13.47
C LEU A 290 0.57 -2.67 13.25
N TYR A 291 -0.01 -3.83 13.50
CA TYR A 291 0.35 -5.05 12.80
C TYR A 291 -0.79 -5.41 11.84
N TYR A 292 -0.69 -4.89 10.65
CA TYR A 292 -1.43 -5.38 9.49
C TYR A 292 -0.51 -5.51 8.30
#